data_a43a60b99ac734730245a1e09bdbfbf4
#
_entry.id   a43a60b99ac734730245a1e09bdbfbf4
#
_cell.length_a   1.000
_cell.length_b   1.000
_cell.length_c   1.000
_cell.angle_alpha   90.00
_cell.angle_beta   90.00
_cell.angle_gamma   90.00
#
_symmetry.space_group_name_H-M   'P 1'
#
loop_
_entity.id
_entity.type
_entity.pdbx_description
1 polymer ?
#
loop_
_entity_poly.entity_id
_entity_poly.type
_entity_poly.pdbx_seq_one_letter_code
_entity_poly.pdbx_strand_id
1 'polypeptide(L)'
;MKKTIKDIEVKGKRVLVRCDFNVPLKEGRITDDIRIVSALPTINYLREHGARVILMSHLGRPEGEPKKEFTLAPVSERLTELLGEKVIFAASDLVVDEKVKEAANALKDGEVMLLENVRFRKEETKNGADFAKELASLGDIFVNDAFGTAHRAHASTAGIADYLPCVSGFLIEKEVKFLGDALENPARPFVAIMGGAKVGDKIPVIKNLLKKVDSLIIGGGMAYTFFKAQGYEIGTSLLDADNIELAKDLLAEAEKTGVKILLPVDAVCAKEFKNDTEFAVYAKENMPKDRMGMDIGPESVKLFTEAVKNAKTVVWNGPMGVFEMPNFENGTKKVAEALAESDAVTIIGGGDSAAACEQFGLKDKMTHISTGGGASLEFLEGKVLPGVAVIEDK
;
A
#
# COMPACT_ATOMS: atom_id res chain seq x y z
N MET A 1 7.54 6.58 -19.50
CA MET A 1 6.66 5.42 -19.19
C MET A 1 7.52 4.20 -18.98
N LYS A 2 7.27 3.39 -17.94
CA LYS A 2 8.09 2.20 -17.65
C LYS A 2 7.76 1.03 -18.58
N LYS A 3 8.77 0.25 -18.96
CA LYS A 3 8.58 -1.02 -19.69
C LYS A 3 7.87 -2.05 -18.83
N THR A 4 7.07 -2.89 -19.45
CA THR A 4 6.35 -3.99 -18.82
C THR A 4 6.76 -5.32 -19.41
N ILE A 5 6.30 -6.43 -18.86
CA ILE A 5 6.50 -7.76 -19.42
C ILE A 5 5.97 -7.93 -20.84
N LYS A 6 5.10 -7.03 -21.32
CA LYS A 6 4.63 -7.02 -22.71
C LYS A 6 5.60 -6.38 -23.69
N ASP A 7 6.56 -5.64 -23.20
CA ASP A 7 7.52 -4.87 -24.01
C ASP A 7 8.83 -5.64 -24.24
N ILE A 8 8.93 -6.90 -23.81
CA ILE A 8 10.15 -7.71 -23.89
C ILE A 8 9.82 -9.15 -24.29
N GLU A 9 10.72 -9.78 -25.07
CA GLU A 9 10.58 -11.20 -25.42
C GLU A 9 10.97 -12.10 -24.24
N VAL A 10 10.02 -12.94 -23.81
CA VAL A 10 10.19 -13.81 -22.63
C VAL A 10 10.28 -15.31 -22.97
N LYS A 11 9.93 -15.70 -24.20
CA LYS A 11 9.90 -17.11 -24.61
C LYS A 11 11.28 -17.75 -24.48
N GLY A 12 11.33 -18.88 -23.78
CA GLY A 12 12.57 -19.63 -23.53
C GLY A 12 13.56 -18.93 -22.58
N LYS A 13 13.19 -17.78 -22.02
CA LYS A 13 14.03 -17.03 -21.07
C LYS A 13 13.74 -17.44 -19.63
N ARG A 14 14.77 -17.45 -18.81
CA ARG A 14 14.63 -17.57 -17.36
C ARG A 14 14.26 -16.19 -16.82
N VAL A 15 13.04 -16.05 -16.34
CA VAL A 15 12.50 -14.78 -15.89
C VAL A 15 12.40 -14.78 -14.36
N LEU A 16 13.22 -13.93 -13.76
CA LEU A 16 13.28 -13.74 -12.31
C LEU A 16 12.22 -12.74 -11.90
N VAL A 17 11.21 -13.16 -11.12
CA VAL A 17 10.08 -12.31 -10.74
C VAL A 17 10.11 -12.03 -9.24
N ARG A 18 10.23 -10.76 -8.87
CA ARG A 18 10.07 -10.34 -7.47
C ARG A 18 8.59 -10.12 -7.16
N CYS A 19 8.05 -10.98 -6.32
CA CYS A 19 6.68 -10.92 -5.82
C CYS A 19 6.66 -10.45 -4.36
N ASP A 20 5.49 -10.09 -3.88
CA ASP A 20 5.24 -9.86 -2.45
C ASP A 20 4.33 -10.97 -1.91
N PHE A 21 4.94 -12.03 -1.40
CA PHE A 21 4.28 -13.16 -0.76
C PHE A 21 4.38 -13.10 0.76
N ASN A 22 4.55 -11.90 1.31
CA ASN A 22 4.55 -11.70 2.76
C ASN A 22 3.12 -11.81 3.32
N VAL A 23 2.62 -13.03 3.31
CA VAL A 23 1.28 -13.40 3.76
C VAL A 23 1.24 -13.68 5.25
N PRO A 24 0.09 -13.45 5.93
CA PRO A 24 -0.07 -13.81 7.32
C PRO A 24 -0.16 -15.34 7.47
N LEU A 25 0.60 -15.86 8.43
CA LEU A 25 0.60 -17.28 8.78
C LEU A 25 0.09 -17.48 10.21
N LYS A 26 -0.72 -18.53 10.41
CA LYS A 26 -1.08 -19.02 11.73
C LYS A 26 -0.81 -20.53 11.75
N GLU A 27 0.05 -20.96 12.67
CA GLU A 27 0.45 -22.37 12.78
C GLU A 27 0.92 -22.98 11.45
N GLY A 28 1.69 -22.23 10.67
CA GLY A 28 2.21 -22.64 9.38
C GLY A 28 1.19 -22.62 8.22
N ARG A 29 -0.04 -22.15 8.46
CA ARG A 29 -1.09 -22.05 7.44
C ARG A 29 -1.33 -20.60 7.04
N ILE A 30 -1.50 -20.38 5.75
CA ILE A 30 -1.84 -19.06 5.20
C ILE A 30 -3.28 -18.73 5.60
N THR A 31 -3.48 -17.59 6.26
CA THR A 31 -4.82 -17.11 6.68
C THR A 31 -5.42 -16.11 5.69
N ASP A 32 -4.60 -15.50 4.85
CA ASP A 32 -5.02 -14.60 3.77
C ASP A 32 -4.02 -14.72 2.61
N ASP A 33 -4.50 -15.08 1.44
CA ASP A 33 -3.68 -15.31 0.24
C ASP A 33 -3.80 -14.21 -0.83
N ILE A 34 -4.43 -13.07 -0.51
CA ILE A 34 -4.68 -12.01 -1.49
C ILE A 34 -3.42 -11.55 -2.22
N ARG A 35 -2.27 -11.52 -1.56
CA ARG A 35 -0.99 -11.15 -2.17
C ARG A 35 -0.51 -12.16 -3.21
N ILE A 36 -0.75 -13.45 -2.95
CA ILE A 36 -0.43 -14.53 -3.90
C ILE A 36 -1.35 -14.42 -5.11
N VAL A 37 -2.66 -14.28 -4.87
CA VAL A 37 -3.67 -14.13 -5.94
C VAL A 37 -3.37 -12.91 -6.80
N SER A 38 -2.96 -11.81 -6.19
CA SER A 38 -2.62 -10.56 -6.91
C SER A 38 -1.41 -10.70 -7.86
N ALA A 39 -0.52 -11.65 -7.61
CA ALA A 39 0.64 -11.92 -8.48
C ALA A 39 0.31 -12.87 -9.65
N LEU A 40 -0.80 -13.58 -9.61
CA LEU A 40 -1.16 -14.57 -10.64
C LEU A 40 -1.25 -14.00 -12.06
N PRO A 41 -1.80 -12.82 -12.32
CA PRO A 41 -1.84 -12.29 -13.69
C PRO A 41 -0.46 -12.19 -14.33
N THR A 42 0.55 -11.72 -13.62
CA THR A 42 1.94 -11.67 -14.09
C THR A 42 2.52 -13.05 -14.30
N ILE A 43 2.35 -13.95 -13.34
CA ILE A 43 2.86 -15.33 -13.40
C ILE A 43 2.23 -16.07 -14.58
N ASN A 44 0.92 -16.01 -14.75
CA ASN A 44 0.21 -16.69 -15.84
C ASN A 44 0.60 -16.12 -17.20
N TYR A 45 0.71 -14.80 -17.35
CA TYR A 45 1.18 -14.21 -18.59
C TYR A 45 2.55 -14.77 -19.01
N LEU A 46 3.49 -14.80 -18.09
CA LEU A 46 4.84 -15.30 -18.35
C LEU A 46 4.85 -16.78 -18.75
N ARG A 47 4.08 -17.62 -18.03
CA ARG A 47 3.94 -19.05 -18.34
C ARG A 47 3.35 -19.26 -19.73
N GLU A 48 2.25 -18.61 -20.03
CA GLU A 48 1.53 -18.72 -21.31
C GLU A 48 2.38 -18.25 -22.50
N HIS A 49 3.33 -17.35 -22.25
CA HIS A 49 4.28 -16.87 -23.26
C HIS A 49 5.60 -17.66 -23.29
N GLY A 50 5.65 -18.83 -22.63
CA GLY A 50 6.78 -19.75 -22.71
C GLY A 50 8.01 -19.32 -21.92
N ALA A 51 7.85 -18.46 -20.90
CA ALA A 51 8.92 -18.13 -19.97
C ALA A 51 9.20 -19.29 -19.00
N ARG A 52 10.43 -19.40 -18.52
CA ARG A 52 10.83 -20.24 -17.38
C ARG A 52 10.83 -19.34 -16.16
N VAL A 53 9.82 -19.51 -15.30
CA VAL A 53 9.50 -18.52 -14.25
C VAL A 53 10.17 -18.89 -12.94
N ILE A 54 10.96 -17.97 -12.39
CA ILE A 54 11.62 -18.09 -11.10
C ILE A 54 11.11 -17.00 -10.18
N LEU A 55 10.29 -17.37 -9.20
CA LEU A 55 9.69 -16.46 -8.24
C LEU A 55 10.59 -16.29 -7.02
N MET A 56 10.66 -15.07 -6.50
CA MET A 56 11.32 -14.75 -5.24
C MET A 56 10.50 -13.77 -4.42
N SER A 57 10.54 -13.93 -3.13
CA SER A 57 9.86 -13.09 -2.16
C SER A 57 10.52 -13.15 -0.80
N HIS A 58 10.17 -12.19 0.04
CA HIS A 58 10.39 -12.27 1.48
C HIS A 58 9.15 -12.75 2.21
N LEU A 59 9.32 -13.24 3.42
CA LEU A 59 8.27 -13.54 4.38
C LEU A 59 8.75 -13.17 5.79
N GLY A 60 8.01 -12.28 6.47
CA GLY A 60 8.34 -11.85 7.81
C GLY A 60 9.68 -11.13 7.95
N ARG A 61 10.26 -11.26 9.14
CA ARG A 61 11.55 -10.64 9.49
C ARG A 61 12.49 -11.65 10.14
N PRO A 62 13.09 -12.55 9.38
CA PRO A 62 14.02 -13.57 9.91
C PRO A 62 15.39 -13.01 10.32
N GLU A 63 15.64 -11.70 10.08
CA GLU A 63 16.86 -10.98 10.50
C GLU A 63 18.16 -11.50 9.85
N GLY A 64 18.05 -12.04 8.65
CA GLY A 64 19.18 -12.54 7.88
C GLY A 64 19.65 -13.93 8.31
N GLU A 65 18.75 -14.71 8.91
CA GLU A 65 19.01 -16.07 9.33
C GLU A 65 17.90 -16.99 8.85
N PRO A 66 18.21 -18.23 8.42
CA PRO A 66 17.20 -19.22 8.10
C PRO A 66 16.38 -19.58 9.35
N LYS A 67 15.06 -19.42 9.28
CA LYS A 67 14.12 -19.77 10.34
C LYS A 67 12.93 -20.51 9.76
N LYS A 68 12.64 -21.67 10.30
CA LYS A 68 11.60 -22.57 9.77
C LYS A 68 10.22 -21.91 9.71
N GLU A 69 9.89 -21.05 10.65
CA GLU A 69 8.62 -20.32 10.68
C GLU A 69 8.47 -19.29 9.55
N PHE A 70 9.57 -18.92 8.89
CA PHE A 70 9.58 -17.98 7.77
C PHE A 70 9.90 -18.63 6.42
N THR A 71 9.83 -19.96 6.33
CA THR A 71 9.96 -20.64 5.04
C THR A 71 8.82 -20.31 4.09
N LEU A 72 9.12 -20.21 2.80
CA LEU A 72 8.12 -20.02 1.74
C LEU A 72 7.46 -21.35 1.28
N ALA A 73 7.72 -22.47 1.95
CA ALA A 73 7.11 -23.75 1.60
C ALA A 73 5.56 -23.68 1.55
N PRO A 74 4.85 -23.08 2.51
CA PRO A 74 3.39 -22.93 2.44
C PRO A 74 2.92 -22.12 1.22
N VAL A 75 3.70 -21.12 0.82
CA VAL A 75 3.41 -20.30 -0.38
C VAL A 75 3.56 -21.15 -1.65
N SER A 76 4.59 -22.00 -1.72
CA SER A 76 4.79 -22.92 -2.85
C SER A 76 3.63 -23.90 -2.99
N GLU A 77 3.12 -24.44 -1.90
CA GLU A 77 1.96 -25.32 -1.89
C GLU A 77 0.71 -24.57 -2.39
N ARG A 78 0.47 -23.36 -1.88
CA ARG A 78 -0.68 -22.56 -2.30
C ARG A 78 -0.59 -22.12 -3.76
N LEU A 79 0.58 -21.75 -4.25
CA LEU A 79 0.80 -21.48 -5.68
C LEU A 79 0.50 -22.69 -6.55
N THR A 80 0.92 -23.90 -6.14
CA THR A 80 0.63 -25.15 -6.84
C THR A 80 -0.88 -25.35 -6.99
N GLU A 81 -1.64 -25.14 -5.93
CA GLU A 81 -3.11 -25.23 -5.97
C GLU A 81 -3.72 -24.21 -6.94
N LEU A 82 -3.30 -22.94 -6.84
CA LEU A 82 -3.87 -21.83 -7.63
C LEU A 82 -3.50 -21.90 -9.11
N LEU A 83 -2.30 -22.39 -9.43
CA LEU A 83 -1.83 -22.54 -10.81
C LEU A 83 -2.31 -23.85 -11.47
N GLY A 84 -2.76 -24.82 -10.67
CA GLY A 84 -3.14 -26.15 -11.16
C GLY A 84 -1.97 -26.99 -11.68
N GLU A 85 -0.74 -26.56 -11.44
CA GLU A 85 0.50 -27.21 -11.85
C GLU A 85 1.53 -27.10 -10.74
N LYS A 86 2.40 -28.12 -10.65
CA LYS A 86 3.42 -28.19 -9.60
C LYS A 86 4.40 -27.01 -9.70
N VAL A 87 4.52 -26.26 -8.63
CA VAL A 87 5.59 -25.29 -8.42
C VAL A 87 6.80 -26.00 -7.81
N ILE A 88 7.97 -25.81 -8.39
CA ILE A 88 9.22 -26.38 -7.87
C ILE A 88 9.70 -25.47 -6.74
N PHE A 89 9.68 -25.98 -5.51
CA PHE A 89 10.22 -25.22 -4.38
C PHE A 89 11.72 -25.51 -4.22
N ALA A 90 12.53 -24.51 -4.50
CA ALA A 90 14.00 -24.59 -4.37
C ALA A 90 14.42 -24.21 -2.94
N ALA A 91 14.16 -25.09 -2.00
CA ALA A 91 14.49 -24.89 -0.59
C ALA A 91 16.01 -24.87 -0.39
N SER A 92 16.52 -23.74 0.08
CA SER A 92 17.93 -23.59 0.46
C SER A 92 18.08 -22.47 1.50
N ASP A 93 18.78 -22.75 2.58
CA ASP A 93 19.11 -21.75 3.60
C ASP A 93 20.00 -20.62 3.05
N LEU A 94 20.72 -20.87 1.96
CA LEU A 94 21.52 -19.88 1.25
C LEU A 94 20.75 -19.11 0.18
N VAL A 95 19.48 -19.48 -0.06
CA VAL A 95 18.61 -18.96 -1.13
C VAL A 95 19.14 -19.30 -2.53
N VAL A 96 20.41 -19.08 -2.78
CA VAL A 96 21.10 -19.46 -4.02
C VAL A 96 22.30 -20.34 -3.67
N ASP A 97 22.28 -21.58 -4.16
CA ASP A 97 23.38 -22.53 -4.13
C ASP A 97 23.46 -23.31 -5.44
N GLU A 98 24.38 -24.23 -5.57
CA GLU A 98 24.55 -25.00 -6.81
C GLU A 98 23.32 -25.82 -7.19
N LYS A 99 22.60 -26.39 -6.20
CA LYS A 99 21.36 -27.15 -6.45
C LYS A 99 20.26 -26.25 -6.98
N VAL A 100 20.14 -25.05 -6.44
CA VAL A 100 19.17 -24.04 -6.91
C VAL A 100 19.51 -23.60 -8.34
N LYS A 101 20.79 -23.41 -8.68
CA LYS A 101 21.24 -23.08 -10.04
C LYS A 101 20.94 -24.22 -11.01
N GLU A 102 21.20 -25.46 -10.62
CA GLU A 102 20.88 -26.65 -11.42
C GLU A 102 19.38 -26.75 -11.68
N ALA A 103 18.55 -26.53 -10.65
CA ALA A 103 17.10 -26.54 -10.79
C ALA A 103 16.59 -25.42 -11.72
N ALA A 104 17.15 -24.21 -11.60
CA ALA A 104 16.81 -23.09 -12.48
C ALA A 104 17.16 -23.38 -13.95
N ASN A 105 18.34 -23.97 -14.20
CA ASN A 105 18.77 -24.35 -15.54
C ASN A 105 17.94 -25.51 -16.14
N ALA A 106 17.39 -26.38 -15.30
CA ALA A 106 16.57 -27.52 -15.73
C ALA A 106 15.11 -27.16 -16.01
N LEU A 107 14.66 -25.93 -15.69
CA LEU A 107 13.30 -25.50 -15.96
C LEU A 107 12.99 -25.57 -17.46
N LYS A 108 11.77 -26.00 -17.75
CA LYS A 108 11.19 -25.96 -19.09
C LYS A 108 10.30 -24.75 -19.27
N ASP A 109 10.01 -24.42 -20.52
CA ASP A 109 9.12 -23.32 -20.86
C ASP A 109 7.74 -23.53 -20.22
N GLY A 110 7.24 -22.53 -19.49
CA GLY A 110 5.99 -22.55 -18.75
C GLY A 110 6.07 -23.11 -17.32
N GLU A 111 7.19 -23.73 -16.92
CA GLU A 111 7.38 -24.18 -15.54
C GLU A 111 7.68 -23.02 -14.59
N VAL A 112 7.31 -23.22 -13.32
CA VAL A 112 7.45 -22.24 -12.25
C VAL A 112 8.28 -22.82 -11.09
N MET A 113 9.27 -22.06 -10.65
CA MET A 113 10.07 -22.34 -9.46
C MET A 113 9.92 -21.20 -8.46
N LEU A 114 9.90 -21.50 -7.18
CA LEU A 114 9.93 -20.54 -6.08
C LEU A 114 11.22 -20.72 -5.28
N LEU A 115 11.98 -19.66 -5.10
CA LEU A 115 13.14 -19.63 -4.20
C LEU A 115 12.70 -19.61 -2.73
N GLU A 116 13.61 -19.94 -1.83
CA GLU A 116 13.42 -19.73 -0.40
C GLU A 116 13.47 -18.23 -0.05
N ASN A 117 12.99 -17.87 1.14
CA ASN A 117 12.89 -16.51 1.64
C ASN A 117 14.20 -15.72 1.47
N VAL A 118 14.18 -14.69 0.62
CA VAL A 118 15.37 -13.88 0.32
C VAL A 118 15.95 -13.20 1.56
N ARG A 119 15.14 -12.98 2.61
CA ARG A 119 15.59 -12.41 3.88
C ARG A 119 16.29 -13.41 4.81
N PHE A 120 16.45 -14.65 4.41
CA PHE A 120 17.40 -15.55 5.08
C PHE A 120 18.85 -15.09 4.89
N ARG A 121 19.08 -14.21 3.92
CA ARG A 121 20.38 -13.61 3.67
C ARG A 121 20.44 -12.18 4.24
N LYS A 122 21.47 -11.88 5.03
CA LYS A 122 21.70 -10.54 5.61
C LYS A 122 21.89 -9.47 4.54
N GLU A 123 22.44 -9.86 3.40
CA GLU A 123 22.76 -9.00 2.27
C GLU A 123 21.50 -8.47 1.57
N GLU A 124 20.36 -9.16 1.71
CA GLU A 124 19.10 -8.75 1.06
C GLU A 124 18.69 -7.32 1.43
N THR A 125 18.54 -7.05 2.73
CA THR A 125 18.08 -5.74 3.20
C THR A 125 19.14 -4.64 3.10
N LYS A 126 20.40 -5.02 2.90
CA LYS A 126 21.54 -4.11 2.71
C LYS A 126 21.82 -3.79 1.25
N ASN A 127 21.02 -4.33 0.33
CA ASN A 127 21.26 -4.26 -1.10
C ASN A 127 22.69 -4.73 -1.49
N GLY A 128 23.10 -5.86 -0.89
CA GLY A 128 24.44 -6.39 -1.08
C GLY A 128 24.69 -6.82 -2.54
N ALA A 129 25.71 -6.26 -3.17
CA ALA A 129 26.03 -6.48 -4.58
C ALA A 129 26.28 -7.95 -4.92
N ASP A 130 27.02 -8.68 -4.08
CA ASP A 130 27.32 -10.09 -4.31
C ASP A 130 26.06 -10.95 -4.29
N PHE A 131 25.14 -10.72 -3.33
CA PHE A 131 23.88 -11.45 -3.29
C PHE A 131 22.96 -11.08 -4.46
N ALA A 132 22.90 -9.80 -4.85
CA ALA A 132 22.17 -9.37 -6.05
C ALA A 132 22.69 -10.07 -7.30
N LYS A 133 24.02 -10.22 -7.43
CA LYS A 133 24.65 -10.94 -8.52
C LYS A 133 24.37 -12.45 -8.49
N GLU A 134 24.37 -13.07 -7.30
CA GLU A 134 23.96 -14.47 -7.12
C GLU A 134 22.51 -14.68 -7.60
N LEU A 135 21.57 -13.84 -7.18
CA LEU A 135 20.19 -13.88 -7.64
C LEU A 135 20.09 -13.69 -9.16
N ALA A 136 20.78 -12.68 -9.70
CA ALA A 136 20.80 -12.39 -11.13
C ALA A 136 21.33 -13.55 -11.98
N SER A 137 22.24 -14.37 -11.44
CA SER A 137 22.78 -15.54 -12.13
C SER A 137 21.73 -16.61 -12.46
N LEU A 138 20.59 -16.58 -11.79
CA LEU A 138 19.48 -17.51 -12.01
C LEU A 138 18.61 -17.15 -13.23
N GLY A 139 18.68 -15.92 -13.73
CA GLY A 139 17.77 -15.44 -14.75
C GLY A 139 18.45 -14.71 -15.91
N ASP A 140 17.65 -14.41 -16.92
CA ASP A 140 18.03 -13.62 -18.11
C ASP A 140 17.32 -12.26 -18.12
N ILE A 141 16.18 -12.16 -17.41
CA ILE A 141 15.36 -10.97 -17.27
C ILE A 141 14.91 -10.86 -15.82
N PHE A 142 14.87 -9.63 -15.28
CA PHE A 142 14.29 -9.32 -13.99
C PHE A 142 12.94 -8.62 -14.15
N VAL A 143 11.91 -9.14 -13.50
CA VAL A 143 10.58 -8.54 -13.42
C VAL A 143 10.32 -8.12 -11.98
N ASN A 144 10.12 -6.83 -11.73
CA ASN A 144 9.64 -6.36 -10.44
C ASN A 144 8.11 -6.26 -10.45
N ASP A 145 7.48 -7.03 -9.57
CA ASP A 145 6.02 -7.03 -9.39
C ASP A 145 5.61 -6.86 -7.92
N ALA A 146 6.56 -6.43 -7.07
CA ALA A 146 6.38 -6.26 -5.64
C ALA A 146 6.30 -4.77 -5.27
N PHE A 147 5.17 -4.13 -5.54
CA PHE A 147 4.99 -2.70 -5.24
C PHE A 147 5.12 -2.40 -3.74
N GLY A 148 4.59 -3.27 -2.86
CA GLY A 148 4.68 -3.10 -1.41
C GLY A 148 6.09 -2.99 -0.83
N THR A 149 7.10 -3.47 -1.56
CA THR A 149 8.52 -3.37 -1.18
C THR A 149 9.34 -2.41 -2.06
N ALA A 150 8.70 -1.79 -3.05
CA ALA A 150 9.39 -0.95 -4.05
C ALA A 150 10.02 0.32 -3.47
N HIS A 151 9.58 0.76 -2.28
CA HIS A 151 10.16 1.89 -1.55
C HIS A 151 11.52 1.58 -0.89
N ARG A 152 11.96 0.32 -0.91
CA ARG A 152 13.21 -0.13 -0.30
C ARG A 152 14.19 -0.61 -1.36
N ALA A 153 15.41 -0.09 -1.32
CA ALA A 153 16.50 -0.59 -2.14
C ALA A 153 17.10 -1.86 -1.51
N HIS A 154 16.49 -3.01 -1.79
CA HIS A 154 17.00 -4.33 -1.39
C HIS A 154 17.64 -5.05 -2.59
N ALA A 155 18.44 -6.09 -2.34
CA ALA A 155 19.09 -6.85 -3.40
C ALA A 155 18.08 -7.40 -4.42
N SER A 156 16.97 -7.99 -3.94
CA SER A 156 15.92 -8.57 -4.79
C SER A 156 14.93 -7.58 -5.39
N THR A 157 14.91 -6.32 -4.96
CA THR A 157 14.00 -5.28 -5.46
C THR A 157 14.67 -4.25 -6.35
N ALA A 158 15.95 -3.99 -6.13
CA ALA A 158 16.72 -2.99 -6.86
C ALA A 158 18.06 -3.52 -7.37
N GLY A 159 18.87 -4.16 -6.53
CA GLY A 159 20.24 -4.57 -6.87
C GLY A 159 20.37 -5.49 -8.08
N ILE A 160 19.41 -6.38 -8.31
CA ILE A 160 19.40 -7.28 -9.47
C ILE A 160 19.41 -6.50 -10.80
N ALA A 161 18.82 -5.32 -10.83
CA ALA A 161 18.75 -4.49 -12.04
C ALA A 161 20.11 -3.97 -12.52
N ASP A 162 21.15 -4.04 -11.69
CA ASP A 162 22.52 -3.73 -12.11
C ASP A 162 23.10 -4.83 -13.03
N TYR A 163 22.48 -6.01 -13.06
CA TYR A 163 22.99 -7.19 -13.78
C TYR A 163 22.05 -7.71 -14.84
N LEU A 164 20.76 -7.41 -14.78
CA LEU A 164 19.74 -7.89 -15.71
C LEU A 164 18.85 -6.74 -16.20
N PRO A 165 18.34 -6.82 -17.45
CA PRO A 165 17.29 -5.92 -17.89
C PRO A 165 16.06 -6.07 -16.98
N CYS A 166 15.51 -4.93 -16.56
CA CYS A 166 14.41 -4.87 -15.58
C CYS A 166 13.15 -4.28 -16.20
N VAL A 167 12.06 -5.02 -16.11
CA VAL A 167 10.73 -4.55 -16.52
C VAL A 167 9.72 -4.75 -15.39
N SER A 168 8.56 -4.09 -15.46
CA SER A 168 7.49 -4.28 -14.47
C SER A 168 6.60 -5.46 -14.80
N GLY A 169 6.08 -6.11 -13.75
CA GLY A 169 4.89 -6.93 -13.85
C GLY A 169 3.62 -6.08 -13.86
N PHE A 170 2.47 -6.72 -14.01
CA PHE A 170 1.18 -6.03 -14.11
C PHE A 170 0.74 -5.34 -12.82
N LEU A 171 1.16 -5.84 -11.66
CA LEU A 171 0.82 -5.23 -10.38
C LEU A 171 1.51 -3.87 -10.22
N ILE A 172 2.81 -3.80 -10.45
CA ILE A 172 3.54 -2.51 -10.45
C ILE A 172 3.04 -1.58 -11.56
N GLU A 173 2.81 -2.10 -12.78
CA GLU A 173 2.25 -1.30 -13.88
C GLU A 173 0.95 -0.60 -13.45
N LYS A 174 0.04 -1.35 -12.84
CA LYS A 174 -1.24 -0.85 -12.37
C LYS A 174 -1.09 0.21 -11.27
N GLU A 175 -0.24 -0.07 -10.27
CA GLU A 175 0.00 0.86 -9.16
C GLU A 175 0.62 2.17 -9.64
N VAL A 176 1.68 2.10 -10.44
CA VAL A 176 2.37 3.28 -10.99
C VAL A 176 1.44 4.10 -11.89
N LYS A 177 0.59 3.43 -12.68
CA LYS A 177 -0.38 4.10 -13.53
C LYS A 177 -1.39 4.88 -12.71
N PHE A 178 -2.10 4.23 -11.79
CA PHE A 178 -3.17 4.89 -11.03
C PHE A 178 -2.65 5.98 -10.11
N LEU A 179 -1.59 5.73 -9.35
CA LEU A 179 -1.01 6.72 -8.46
C LEU A 179 -0.31 7.85 -9.24
N GLY A 180 0.40 7.50 -10.32
CA GLY A 180 1.09 8.47 -11.17
C GLY A 180 0.11 9.39 -11.90
N ASP A 181 -0.90 8.84 -12.54
CA ASP A 181 -1.91 9.62 -13.25
C ASP A 181 -2.65 10.57 -12.30
N ALA A 182 -2.96 10.11 -11.07
CA ALA A 182 -3.59 10.94 -10.06
C ALA A 182 -2.71 12.12 -9.60
N LEU A 183 -1.39 11.93 -9.54
CA LEU A 183 -0.47 12.97 -9.09
C LEU A 183 -0.04 13.93 -10.21
N GLU A 184 0.08 13.44 -11.44
CA GLU A 184 0.63 14.22 -12.56
C GLU A 184 -0.44 14.89 -13.39
N ASN A 185 -1.52 14.18 -13.72
CA ASN A 185 -2.59 14.64 -14.60
C ASN A 185 -3.99 14.26 -14.09
N PRO A 186 -4.38 14.64 -12.87
CA PRO A 186 -5.69 14.27 -12.33
C PRO A 186 -6.82 14.95 -13.10
N ALA A 187 -7.90 14.22 -13.33
CA ALA A 187 -9.17 14.84 -13.69
C ALA A 187 -9.67 15.66 -12.47
N ARG A 188 -10.08 16.91 -12.71
CA ARG A 188 -10.45 17.82 -11.63
C ARG A 188 -11.98 18.00 -11.53
N PRO A 189 -12.53 18.24 -10.34
CA PRO A 189 -11.81 18.48 -9.05
C PRO A 189 -11.05 17.23 -8.54
N PHE A 190 -9.85 17.46 -8.04
CA PHE A 190 -9.04 16.45 -7.36
C PHE A 190 -9.13 16.64 -5.85
N VAL A 191 -9.65 15.64 -5.15
CA VAL A 191 -9.83 15.62 -3.69
C VAL A 191 -8.93 14.56 -3.08
N ALA A 192 -8.17 14.93 -2.06
CA ALA A 192 -7.48 13.98 -1.21
C ALA A 192 -8.19 13.87 0.13
N ILE A 193 -8.28 12.65 0.66
CA ILE A 193 -8.84 12.35 1.98
C ILE A 193 -7.73 11.71 2.81
N MET A 194 -7.37 12.37 3.91
CA MET A 194 -6.34 11.91 4.83
C MET A 194 -6.95 11.73 6.21
N GLY A 195 -6.79 10.54 6.75
CA GLY A 195 -7.21 10.18 8.08
C GLY A 195 -6.15 9.42 8.86
N GLY A 196 -6.53 8.85 9.98
CA GLY A 196 -5.61 8.13 10.87
C GLY A 196 -5.34 8.88 12.17
N ALA A 197 -4.39 8.38 12.98
CA ALA A 197 -4.21 8.82 14.35
C ALA A 197 -3.40 10.11 14.48
N LYS A 198 -2.29 10.23 13.79
CA LYS A 198 -1.31 11.32 13.97
C LYS A 198 -1.03 12.08 12.68
N VAL A 199 -0.97 13.41 12.79
CA VAL A 199 -0.62 14.28 11.66
C VAL A 199 0.85 14.12 11.26
N GLY A 200 1.74 13.91 12.22
CA GLY A 200 3.18 13.77 12.00
C GLY A 200 3.52 12.68 10.98
N ASP A 201 2.84 11.56 11.02
CA ASP A 201 3.06 10.43 10.11
C ASP A 201 2.63 10.73 8.66
N LYS A 202 1.81 11.76 8.46
CA LYS A 202 1.22 12.12 7.16
C LYS A 202 1.76 13.45 6.58
N ILE A 203 2.63 14.14 7.30
CA ILE A 203 3.11 15.48 6.89
C ILE A 203 3.70 15.50 5.49
N PRO A 204 4.63 14.60 5.11
CA PRO A 204 5.22 14.65 3.79
C PRO A 204 4.18 14.44 2.69
N VAL A 205 3.22 13.57 2.92
CA VAL A 205 2.10 13.31 1.99
C VAL A 205 1.22 14.54 1.85
N ILE A 206 0.81 15.14 2.97
CA ILE A 206 -0.04 16.35 2.99
C ILE A 206 0.65 17.49 2.26
N LYS A 207 1.93 17.76 2.54
CA LYS A 207 2.70 18.80 1.86
C LYS A 207 2.77 18.62 0.35
N ASN A 208 2.96 17.39 -0.12
CA ASN A 208 2.99 17.11 -1.55
C ASN A 208 1.59 17.25 -2.18
N LEU A 209 0.57 16.73 -1.53
CA LEU A 209 -0.81 16.80 -2.02
C LEU A 209 -1.35 18.24 -2.05
N LEU A 210 -1.00 19.10 -1.10
CA LEU A 210 -1.38 20.53 -1.12
C LEU A 210 -0.92 21.27 -2.38
N LYS A 211 0.10 20.78 -3.05
CA LYS A 211 0.57 21.34 -4.33
C LYS A 211 -0.23 20.84 -5.55
N LYS A 212 -1.10 19.86 -5.36
CA LYS A 212 -1.71 19.10 -6.47
C LYS A 212 -3.24 19.05 -6.42
N VAL A 213 -3.83 19.08 -5.24
CA VAL A 213 -5.28 18.92 -5.03
C VAL A 213 -6.03 20.24 -5.07
N ASP A 214 -7.33 20.17 -5.35
CA ASP A 214 -8.26 21.27 -5.22
C ASP A 214 -8.82 21.36 -3.78
N SER A 215 -9.00 20.21 -3.14
CA SER A 215 -9.45 20.11 -1.75
C SER A 215 -8.76 18.98 -1.02
N LEU A 216 -8.50 19.18 0.27
CA LEU A 216 -7.94 18.17 1.18
C LEU A 216 -8.90 17.99 2.36
N ILE A 217 -9.43 16.78 2.52
CA ILE A 217 -10.26 16.38 3.64
C ILE A 217 -9.36 15.77 4.72
N ILE A 218 -9.47 16.26 5.93
CA ILE A 218 -8.77 15.74 7.12
C ILE A 218 -9.81 15.11 8.04
N GLY A 219 -9.60 13.85 8.41
CA GLY A 219 -10.44 13.12 9.36
C GLY A 219 -9.62 12.27 10.32
N GLY A 220 -10.30 11.44 11.09
CA GLY A 220 -9.65 10.57 12.08
C GLY A 220 -9.06 11.34 13.26
N GLY A 221 -8.23 10.66 14.05
CA GLY A 221 -7.60 11.24 15.24
C GLY A 221 -6.73 12.44 14.96
N MET A 222 -6.12 12.51 13.77
CA MET A 222 -5.28 13.65 13.38
C MET A 222 -6.06 14.98 13.27
N ALA A 223 -7.37 14.95 13.06
CA ALA A 223 -8.20 16.16 13.00
C ALA A 223 -8.18 16.93 14.31
N TYR A 224 -8.03 16.27 15.43
CA TYR A 224 -8.01 16.95 16.75
C TYR A 224 -6.74 17.75 16.98
N THR A 225 -5.64 17.40 16.37
CA THR A 225 -4.42 18.25 16.36
C THR A 225 -4.67 19.54 15.59
N PHE A 226 -5.41 19.51 14.48
CA PHE A 226 -5.84 20.71 13.75
C PHE A 226 -6.82 21.55 14.57
N PHE A 227 -7.77 20.92 15.28
CA PHE A 227 -8.68 21.65 16.19
C PHE A 227 -7.89 22.38 17.29
N LYS A 228 -6.92 21.69 17.90
CA LYS A 228 -6.05 22.30 18.91
C LYS A 228 -5.24 23.48 18.34
N ALA A 229 -4.73 23.33 17.11
CA ALA A 229 -4.03 24.39 16.40
C ALA A 229 -4.91 25.63 16.16
N GLN A 230 -6.23 25.42 16.00
CA GLN A 230 -7.21 26.49 15.87
C GLN A 230 -7.69 27.05 17.23
N GLY A 231 -7.23 26.51 18.35
CA GLY A 231 -7.56 26.96 19.71
C GLY A 231 -8.80 26.32 20.32
N TYR A 232 -9.34 25.26 19.72
CA TYR A 232 -10.51 24.53 20.27
C TYR A 232 -10.11 23.55 21.38
N GLU A 233 -11.06 23.31 22.30
CA GLU A 233 -10.98 22.23 23.28
C GLU A 233 -11.21 20.88 22.58
N ILE A 234 -10.38 19.90 22.86
CA ILE A 234 -10.49 18.57 22.27
C ILE A 234 -10.74 17.44 23.30
N GLY A 235 -10.89 17.82 24.56
CA GLY A 235 -11.08 16.85 25.67
C GLY A 235 -9.88 15.92 25.82
N THR A 236 -10.19 14.61 25.91
CA THR A 236 -9.20 13.55 26.00
C THR A 236 -8.88 12.88 24.63
N SER A 237 -9.22 13.58 23.55
CA SER A 237 -8.95 13.10 22.18
C SER A 237 -7.46 12.91 21.91
N LEU A 238 -7.13 12.08 20.94
CA LEU A 238 -5.76 11.95 20.46
C LEU A 238 -5.19 13.32 20.07
N LEU A 239 -3.98 13.57 20.49
CA LEU A 239 -3.24 14.80 20.19
C LEU A 239 -1.80 14.48 19.82
N ASP A 240 -1.38 14.95 18.67
CA ASP A 240 0.02 14.98 18.25
C ASP A 240 0.62 16.31 18.67
N ALA A 241 0.98 16.41 19.98
CA ALA A 241 1.37 17.68 20.62
C ALA A 241 2.60 18.33 19.98
N ASP A 242 3.52 17.52 19.46
CA ASP A 242 4.75 18.01 18.82
C ASP A 242 4.50 18.66 17.46
N ASN A 243 3.34 18.43 16.86
CA ASN A 243 2.97 18.87 15.52
C ASN A 243 1.84 19.90 15.46
N ILE A 244 1.49 20.55 16.57
CA ILE A 244 0.44 21.61 16.59
C ILE A 244 0.84 22.80 15.72
N GLU A 245 2.07 23.31 15.86
CA GLU A 245 2.55 24.44 15.04
C GLU A 245 2.60 24.07 13.55
N LEU A 246 2.97 22.84 13.25
CA LEU A 246 2.97 22.35 11.88
C LEU A 246 1.54 22.27 11.30
N ALA A 247 0.55 21.88 12.09
CA ALA A 247 -0.85 21.91 11.65
C ALA A 247 -1.30 23.36 11.31
N LYS A 248 -0.88 24.36 12.11
CA LYS A 248 -1.10 25.78 11.78
C LYS A 248 -0.45 26.17 10.45
N ASP A 249 0.80 25.76 10.25
CA ASP A 249 1.55 26.08 9.02
C ASP A 249 0.87 25.45 7.79
N LEU A 250 0.38 24.24 7.89
CA LEU A 250 -0.36 23.55 6.81
C LEU A 250 -1.66 24.28 6.46
N LEU A 251 -2.41 24.76 7.44
CA LEU A 251 -3.63 25.56 7.22
C LEU A 251 -3.28 26.88 6.52
N ALA A 252 -2.22 27.56 6.97
CA ALA A 252 -1.76 28.80 6.36
C ALA A 252 -1.24 28.61 4.93
N GLU A 253 -0.55 27.51 4.66
CA GLU A 253 -0.07 27.16 3.31
C GLU A 253 -1.24 26.91 2.36
N ALA A 254 -2.27 26.19 2.82
CA ALA A 254 -3.47 25.94 2.04
C ALA A 254 -4.19 27.24 1.64
N GLU A 255 -4.32 28.19 2.57
CA GLU A 255 -4.90 29.52 2.28
C GLU A 255 -4.10 30.25 1.20
N LYS A 256 -2.77 30.23 1.27
CA LYS A 256 -1.89 30.87 0.28
C LYS A 256 -2.00 30.26 -1.11
N THR A 257 -2.19 28.95 -1.19
CA THR A 257 -2.24 28.21 -2.45
C THR A 257 -3.66 28.09 -3.03
N GLY A 258 -4.68 28.50 -2.27
CA GLY A 258 -6.08 28.40 -2.67
C GLY A 258 -6.68 26.99 -2.53
N VAL A 259 -5.97 26.07 -1.90
CA VAL A 259 -6.47 24.71 -1.61
C VAL A 259 -7.42 24.77 -0.42
N LYS A 260 -8.59 24.15 -0.55
CA LYS A 260 -9.55 24.06 0.55
C LYS A 260 -9.22 22.87 1.45
N ILE A 261 -8.85 23.17 2.71
CA ILE A 261 -8.79 22.12 3.75
C ILE A 261 -10.16 22.02 4.41
N LEU A 262 -10.77 20.85 4.32
CA LEU A 262 -12.04 20.54 4.97
C LEU A 262 -11.75 19.74 6.25
N LEU A 263 -11.93 20.40 7.39
CA LEU A 263 -11.87 19.77 8.71
C LEU A 263 -13.27 19.36 9.15
N PRO A 264 -13.43 18.36 10.05
CA PRO A 264 -14.71 18.06 10.67
C PRO A 264 -15.28 19.31 11.36
N VAL A 265 -16.60 19.45 11.34
CA VAL A 265 -17.33 20.52 12.03
C VAL A 265 -18.02 19.99 13.30
N ASP A 266 -18.13 18.70 13.44
CA ASP A 266 -18.64 17.98 14.60
C ASP A 266 -17.94 16.64 14.78
N ALA A 267 -18.07 16.04 15.94
CA ALA A 267 -17.49 14.75 16.26
C ALA A 267 -18.42 13.92 17.17
N VAL A 268 -18.34 12.61 16.99
CA VAL A 268 -18.92 11.64 17.93
C VAL A 268 -17.90 11.45 19.05
N CYS A 269 -18.22 11.94 20.24
CA CYS A 269 -17.32 11.91 21.38
C CYS A 269 -17.79 10.94 22.45
N ALA A 270 -16.87 10.12 22.94
CA ALA A 270 -17.11 9.04 23.90
C ALA A 270 -16.36 9.25 25.22
N LYS A 271 -16.86 8.67 26.30
CA LYS A 271 -16.18 8.69 27.62
C LYS A 271 -14.96 7.79 27.66
N GLU A 272 -15.03 6.64 26.99
CA GLU A 272 -13.98 5.62 27.02
C GLU A 272 -13.72 5.10 25.61
N PHE A 273 -12.51 4.64 25.37
CA PHE A 273 -12.12 4.00 24.10
C PHE A 273 -12.62 2.55 24.06
N LYS A 274 -13.93 2.38 23.90
CA LYS A 274 -14.60 1.09 23.71
C LYS A 274 -15.94 1.29 23.00
N ASN A 275 -16.47 0.24 22.37
CA ASN A 275 -17.73 0.33 21.64
C ASN A 275 -18.91 0.63 22.58
N ASP A 276 -19.01 -0.10 23.71
CA ASP A 276 -20.08 0.05 24.69
C ASP A 276 -19.72 1.11 25.73
N THR A 277 -19.80 2.36 25.34
CA THR A 277 -19.56 3.53 26.19
C THR A 277 -20.65 4.58 25.95
N GLU A 278 -20.78 5.52 26.87
CA GLU A 278 -21.62 6.69 26.66
C GLU A 278 -20.97 7.60 25.62
N PHE A 279 -21.71 7.97 24.60
CA PHE A 279 -21.25 8.89 23.54
C PHE A 279 -22.36 9.81 23.06
N ALA A 280 -21.98 10.96 22.52
CA ALA A 280 -22.88 11.91 21.88
C ALA A 280 -22.15 12.72 20.83
N VAL A 281 -22.91 13.38 19.96
CA VAL A 281 -22.37 14.29 18.94
C VAL A 281 -22.20 15.69 19.54
N TYR A 282 -21.04 16.29 19.27
CA TYR A 282 -20.74 17.66 19.68
C TYR A 282 -20.16 18.44 18.48
N ALA A 283 -20.58 19.70 18.36
CA ALA A 283 -19.87 20.63 17.47
C ALA A 283 -18.43 20.78 17.93
N LYS A 284 -17.51 21.05 17.01
CA LYS A 284 -16.08 21.19 17.34
C LYS A 284 -15.78 22.28 18.38
N GLU A 285 -16.62 23.31 18.45
CA GLU A 285 -16.50 24.40 19.40
C GLU A 285 -16.93 24.00 20.82
N ASN A 286 -17.66 22.89 20.97
CA ASN A 286 -18.31 22.50 22.22
C ASN A 286 -17.89 21.11 22.70
N MET A 287 -16.73 20.60 22.31
CA MET A 287 -16.25 19.30 22.76
C MET A 287 -16.00 19.31 24.29
N PRO A 288 -16.59 18.35 25.05
CA PRO A 288 -16.41 18.27 26.48
C PRO A 288 -14.98 17.88 26.86
N LYS A 289 -14.50 18.38 28.01
CA LYS A 289 -13.14 18.09 28.52
C LYS A 289 -12.92 16.63 28.92
N ASP A 290 -13.98 15.90 29.25
CA ASP A 290 -13.97 14.53 29.75
C ASP A 290 -14.31 13.49 28.66
N ARG A 291 -14.32 13.89 27.38
CA ARG A 291 -14.65 13.02 26.28
C ARG A 291 -13.59 13.07 25.17
N MET A 292 -13.50 11.97 24.43
CA MET A 292 -12.62 11.84 23.27
C MET A 292 -13.41 11.69 21.99
N GLY A 293 -12.96 12.31 20.92
CA GLY A 293 -13.51 12.08 19.58
C GLY A 293 -13.17 10.69 19.08
N MET A 294 -14.18 9.97 18.61
CA MET A 294 -14.07 8.59 18.11
C MET A 294 -14.45 8.49 16.64
N ASP A 295 -15.25 9.43 16.12
CA ASP A 295 -15.67 9.49 14.73
C ASP A 295 -16.04 10.92 14.37
N ILE A 296 -16.12 11.22 13.07
CA ILE A 296 -16.72 12.46 12.59
C ILE A 296 -18.23 12.44 12.82
N GLY A 297 -18.80 13.60 13.07
CA GLY A 297 -20.23 13.74 13.26
C GLY A 297 -21.03 13.83 11.95
N PRO A 298 -22.37 13.87 12.02
CA PRO A 298 -23.24 13.84 10.85
C PRO A 298 -23.11 15.08 9.94
N GLU A 299 -22.83 16.25 10.48
CA GLU A 299 -22.63 17.45 9.64
C GLU A 299 -21.28 17.38 8.91
N SER A 300 -20.24 16.81 9.53
CA SER A 300 -18.97 16.51 8.86
C SER A 300 -19.16 15.51 7.73
N VAL A 301 -19.95 14.46 7.95
CA VAL A 301 -20.29 13.47 6.90
C VAL A 301 -20.93 14.16 5.70
N LYS A 302 -21.89 15.05 5.89
CA LYS A 302 -22.51 15.82 4.80
C LYS A 302 -21.49 16.64 4.02
N LEU A 303 -20.65 17.39 4.74
CA LEU A 303 -19.60 18.21 4.16
C LEU A 303 -18.64 17.38 3.30
N PHE A 304 -18.16 16.25 3.81
CA PHE A 304 -17.18 15.42 3.15
C PHE A 304 -17.77 14.64 1.97
N THR A 305 -18.97 14.08 2.13
CA THR A 305 -19.62 13.36 1.04
C THR A 305 -20.03 14.27 -0.11
N GLU A 306 -20.38 15.53 0.15
CA GLU A 306 -20.63 16.53 -0.90
C GLU A 306 -19.37 16.83 -1.72
N ALA A 307 -18.23 17.02 -1.04
CA ALA A 307 -16.95 17.23 -1.71
C ALA A 307 -16.56 16.02 -2.60
N VAL A 308 -16.79 14.80 -2.12
CA VAL A 308 -16.55 13.56 -2.87
C VAL A 308 -17.46 13.45 -4.10
N LYS A 309 -18.76 13.75 -3.96
CA LYS A 309 -19.73 13.68 -5.08
C LYS A 309 -19.34 14.56 -6.27
N ASN A 310 -18.73 15.70 -5.99
CA ASN A 310 -18.32 16.66 -7.02
C ASN A 310 -16.92 16.38 -7.58
N ALA A 311 -16.16 15.46 -6.99
CA ALA A 311 -14.81 15.12 -7.41
C ALA A 311 -14.78 14.29 -8.71
N LYS A 312 -13.68 14.41 -9.45
CA LYS A 312 -13.34 13.54 -10.60
C LYS A 312 -12.18 12.61 -10.31
N THR A 313 -11.34 12.97 -9.37
CA THR A 313 -10.26 12.12 -8.83
C THR A 313 -10.27 12.21 -7.31
N VAL A 314 -10.23 11.08 -6.64
CA VAL A 314 -10.12 11.00 -5.17
C VAL A 314 -9.02 10.03 -4.78
N VAL A 315 -8.11 10.49 -3.94
CA VAL A 315 -7.13 9.64 -3.24
C VAL A 315 -7.50 9.62 -1.77
N TRP A 316 -7.69 8.43 -1.22
CA TRP A 316 -8.06 8.24 0.18
C TRP A 316 -7.03 7.39 0.92
N ASN A 317 -6.52 7.91 2.04
CA ASN A 317 -5.60 7.21 2.93
C ASN A 317 -5.92 7.52 4.40
N GLY A 318 -6.44 6.53 5.11
CA GLY A 318 -6.74 6.58 6.54
C GLY A 318 -8.22 6.82 6.86
N PRO A 319 -8.74 6.14 7.90
CA PRO A 319 -10.16 6.20 8.27
C PRO A 319 -10.53 7.54 8.91
N MET A 320 -11.85 7.82 8.94
CA MET A 320 -12.43 9.02 9.54
C MET A 320 -12.69 8.89 11.03
N GLY A 321 -12.70 7.67 11.55
CA GLY A 321 -12.94 7.33 12.94
C GLY A 321 -12.53 5.89 13.25
N VAL A 322 -12.92 5.40 14.42
CA VAL A 322 -12.63 4.03 14.88
C VAL A 322 -13.63 3.07 14.26
N PHE A 323 -13.50 2.81 12.97
CA PHE A 323 -14.47 2.06 12.18
C PHE A 323 -14.57 0.57 12.56
N GLU A 324 -13.63 0.05 13.31
CA GLU A 324 -13.65 -1.31 13.86
C GLU A 324 -14.72 -1.47 14.96
N MET A 325 -15.17 -0.35 15.52
CA MET A 325 -16.24 -0.30 16.52
C MET A 325 -17.55 0.13 15.85
N PRO A 326 -18.62 -0.69 15.87
CA PRO A 326 -19.89 -0.38 15.16
C PRO A 326 -20.52 0.98 15.50
N ASN A 327 -20.36 1.45 16.74
CA ASN A 327 -20.89 2.76 17.16
C ASN A 327 -20.08 3.95 16.58
N PHE A 328 -18.89 3.71 16.02
CA PHE A 328 -17.98 4.74 15.52
C PHE A 328 -17.52 4.49 14.07
N GLU A 329 -18.24 3.62 13.35
CA GLU A 329 -17.94 3.30 11.94
C GLU A 329 -18.56 4.25 10.92
N ASN A 330 -19.62 4.99 11.34
CA ASN A 330 -20.50 5.69 10.40
C ASN A 330 -19.77 6.70 9.51
N GLY A 331 -18.83 7.45 10.07
CA GLY A 331 -18.07 8.45 9.29
C GLY A 331 -17.27 7.82 8.17
N THR A 332 -16.50 6.79 8.48
CA THR A 332 -15.70 6.04 7.50
C THR A 332 -16.60 5.36 6.47
N LYS A 333 -17.68 4.71 6.93
CA LYS A 333 -18.65 4.03 6.07
C LYS A 333 -19.29 4.97 5.05
N LYS A 334 -19.78 6.12 5.50
CA LYS A 334 -20.46 7.09 4.62
C LYS A 334 -19.53 7.71 3.60
N VAL A 335 -18.28 7.97 3.97
CA VAL A 335 -17.24 8.41 3.00
C VAL A 335 -16.97 7.30 1.98
N ALA A 336 -16.81 6.06 2.40
CA ALA A 336 -16.61 4.92 1.50
C ALA A 336 -17.83 4.71 0.56
N GLU A 337 -19.06 4.82 1.07
CA GLU A 337 -20.28 4.75 0.25
C GLU A 337 -20.31 5.88 -0.79
N ALA A 338 -19.98 7.10 -0.41
CA ALA A 338 -19.94 8.24 -1.33
C ALA A 338 -18.89 8.03 -2.45
N LEU A 339 -17.73 7.47 -2.13
CA LEU A 339 -16.74 7.09 -3.13
C LEU A 339 -17.26 6.02 -4.08
N ALA A 340 -17.92 5.00 -3.55
CA ALA A 340 -18.48 3.89 -4.32
C ALA A 340 -19.61 4.34 -5.29
N GLU A 341 -20.35 5.38 -4.93
CA GLU A 341 -21.44 5.94 -5.72
C GLU A 341 -20.97 7.04 -6.69
N SER A 342 -19.76 7.54 -6.53
CA SER A 342 -19.21 8.62 -7.36
C SER A 342 -18.75 8.13 -8.74
N ASP A 343 -18.74 9.04 -9.73
CA ASP A 343 -18.10 8.82 -11.03
C ASP A 343 -16.60 9.14 -11.03
N ALA A 344 -16.02 9.39 -9.87
CA ALA A 344 -14.60 9.73 -9.74
C ALA A 344 -13.70 8.51 -9.94
N VAL A 345 -12.49 8.75 -10.39
CA VAL A 345 -11.40 7.78 -10.24
C VAL A 345 -11.03 7.73 -8.76
N THR A 346 -11.32 6.61 -8.11
CA THR A 346 -11.13 6.42 -6.67
C THR A 346 -9.93 5.52 -6.39
N ILE A 347 -8.93 6.08 -5.73
CA ILE A 347 -7.68 5.39 -5.38
C ILE A 347 -7.58 5.31 -3.87
N ILE A 348 -7.58 4.09 -3.36
CA ILE A 348 -7.53 3.80 -1.94
C ILE A 348 -6.12 3.36 -1.56
N GLY A 349 -5.49 4.07 -0.65
CA GLY A 349 -4.17 3.73 -0.11
C GLY A 349 -4.22 3.45 1.39
N GLY A 350 -3.28 2.60 1.84
CA GLY A 350 -3.19 2.22 3.25
C GLY A 350 -4.07 1.05 3.66
N GLY A 351 -3.55 0.27 4.60
CA GLY A 351 -4.21 -0.98 5.05
C GLY A 351 -5.57 -0.74 5.68
N ASP A 352 -5.71 0.28 6.51
CA ASP A 352 -6.96 0.56 7.23
C ASP A 352 -8.08 1.00 6.27
N SER A 353 -7.77 1.82 5.27
CA SER A 353 -8.75 2.23 4.26
C SER A 353 -9.20 1.06 3.38
N ALA A 354 -8.26 0.18 3.00
CA ALA A 354 -8.57 -1.04 2.26
C ALA A 354 -9.44 -1.98 3.10
N ALA A 355 -9.11 -2.17 4.38
CA ALA A 355 -9.88 -2.97 5.33
C ALA A 355 -11.30 -2.42 5.53
N ALA A 356 -11.45 -1.10 5.61
CA ALA A 356 -12.76 -0.46 5.70
C ALA A 356 -13.60 -0.73 4.44
N CYS A 357 -13.02 -0.60 3.24
CA CYS A 357 -13.72 -0.92 1.99
C CYS A 357 -14.18 -2.38 1.94
N GLU A 358 -13.37 -3.30 2.45
CA GLU A 358 -13.71 -4.72 2.52
C GLU A 358 -14.81 -4.98 3.56
N GLN A 359 -14.68 -4.42 4.77
CA GLN A 359 -15.69 -4.54 5.85
C GLN A 359 -17.07 -4.07 5.41
N PHE A 360 -17.14 -3.00 4.62
CA PHE A 360 -18.41 -2.45 4.13
C PHE A 360 -18.87 -3.04 2.79
N GLY A 361 -18.15 -4.02 2.24
CA GLY A 361 -18.52 -4.67 0.97
C GLY A 361 -18.40 -3.76 -0.26
N LEU A 362 -17.52 -2.77 -0.22
CA LEU A 362 -17.36 -1.74 -1.26
C LEU A 362 -16.08 -1.87 -2.08
N LYS A 363 -15.26 -2.89 -1.82
CA LYS A 363 -13.97 -3.11 -2.44
C LYS A 363 -14.02 -3.08 -3.97
N ASP A 364 -14.98 -3.80 -4.56
CA ASP A 364 -15.12 -3.93 -6.01
C ASP A 364 -15.68 -2.67 -6.70
N LYS A 365 -16.15 -1.70 -5.91
CA LYS A 365 -16.66 -0.43 -6.41
C LYS A 365 -15.60 0.67 -6.47
N MET A 366 -14.40 0.42 -5.93
CA MET A 366 -13.28 1.34 -6.01
C MET A 366 -12.50 1.12 -7.31
N THR A 367 -12.02 2.19 -7.93
CA THR A 367 -11.25 2.09 -9.19
C THR A 367 -9.94 1.35 -8.95
N HIS A 368 -9.25 1.66 -7.86
CA HIS A 368 -8.01 1.01 -7.48
C HIS A 368 -7.83 1.00 -5.96
N ILE A 369 -7.54 -0.17 -5.42
CA ILE A 369 -7.09 -0.32 -4.02
C ILE A 369 -5.62 -0.71 -4.06
N SER A 370 -4.75 0.19 -3.59
CA SER A 370 -3.32 -0.06 -3.56
C SER A 370 -2.96 -1.11 -2.52
N THR A 371 -2.14 -2.06 -2.93
CA THR A 371 -1.54 -3.06 -2.05
C THR A 371 -0.21 -2.61 -1.44
N GLY A 372 0.22 -1.40 -1.77
CA GLY A 372 1.58 -0.90 -1.50
C GLY A 372 1.87 -0.50 -0.07
N GLY A 373 0.86 -0.24 0.77
CA GLY A 373 1.08 0.20 2.14
C GLY A 373 2.02 1.41 2.23
N GLY A 374 3.20 1.21 2.83
CA GLY A 374 4.24 2.24 2.94
C GLY A 374 4.76 2.76 1.59
N ALA A 375 4.84 1.90 0.59
CA ALA A 375 5.27 2.30 -0.76
C ALA A 375 4.26 3.27 -1.41
N SER A 376 2.96 3.05 -1.20
CA SER A 376 1.93 3.96 -1.69
C SER A 376 2.03 5.34 -1.03
N LEU A 377 2.29 5.38 0.28
CA LEU A 377 2.50 6.63 1.00
C LEU A 377 3.72 7.38 0.48
N GLU A 378 4.86 6.71 0.35
CA GLU A 378 6.07 7.34 -0.18
C GLU A 378 5.91 7.80 -1.63
N PHE A 379 5.13 7.09 -2.43
CA PHE A 379 4.78 7.54 -3.78
C PHE A 379 3.93 8.82 -3.74
N LEU A 380 2.94 8.88 -2.84
CA LEU A 380 2.12 10.07 -2.63
C LEU A 380 2.90 11.25 -2.05
N GLU A 381 4.00 11.00 -1.33
CA GLU A 381 4.96 12.02 -0.89
C GLU A 381 5.77 12.62 -2.05
N GLY A 382 5.69 12.02 -3.24
CA GLY A 382 6.48 12.40 -4.41
C GLY A 382 7.90 11.83 -4.41
N LYS A 383 8.17 10.85 -3.57
CA LYS A 383 9.47 10.17 -3.55
C LYS A 383 9.63 9.24 -4.75
N VAL A 384 10.84 9.14 -5.23
CA VAL A 384 11.24 8.12 -6.19
C VAL A 384 11.38 6.78 -5.45
N LEU A 385 10.59 5.79 -5.85
CA LEU A 385 10.69 4.44 -5.27
C LEU A 385 11.83 3.66 -5.95
N PRO A 386 12.84 3.18 -5.21
CA PRO A 386 13.98 2.49 -5.81
C PRO A 386 13.59 1.30 -6.69
N GLY A 387 12.64 0.49 -6.25
CA GLY A 387 12.17 -0.67 -7.01
C GLY A 387 11.38 -0.33 -8.28
N VAL A 388 10.91 0.91 -8.42
CA VAL A 388 10.29 1.42 -9.64
C VAL A 388 11.33 2.13 -10.52
N ALA A 389 12.26 2.86 -9.90
CA ALA A 389 13.29 3.62 -10.60
C ALA A 389 14.18 2.75 -11.48
N VAL A 390 14.51 1.53 -11.03
CA VAL A 390 15.36 0.58 -11.75
C VAL A 390 14.69 -0.07 -12.96
N ILE A 391 13.38 0.07 -13.11
CA ILE A 391 12.65 -0.43 -14.29
C ILE A 391 12.99 0.46 -15.49
N GLU A 392 13.33 -0.18 -16.61
CA GLU A 392 13.66 0.50 -17.85
C GLU A 392 12.50 1.39 -18.36
N ASP A 393 12.84 2.52 -18.96
CA ASP A 393 11.89 3.37 -19.64
C ASP A 393 11.64 2.89 -21.08
N LYS A 394 10.39 3.12 -21.60
CA LYS A 394 10.02 2.86 -23.01
C LYS A 394 10.67 3.85 -23.93
#